data_6cfe53d7fd9e7f73417bfc3fe7beec31
#
_entry.id   6cfe53d7fd9e7f73417bfc3fe7beec31
#
_cell.length_a   1.000
_cell.length_b   1.000
_cell.length_c   1.000
_cell.angle_alpha   90.00
_cell.angle_beta   90.00
_cell.angle_gamma   90.00
#
_symmetry.space_group_name_H-M   'P 1'
#
loop_
_entity.id
_entity.type
_entity.pdbx_description
1 polymer ?
#
loop_
_entity_poly.entity_id
_entity_poly.type
_entity_poly.pdbx_seq_one_letter_code
_entity_poly.pdbx_strand_id
1 'polypeptide(L)'
;MCTRFVYNGDNTVVGFNFDIDLSVWTHTVIAEKDRFFIGIKMPDNRYHSFHGINRNGNVGTLLYVNGNKNGEYCDGEGYITVADLTESYIKGEILFEDVLGIVQNKKIVYAKDAAMQAMLSDINGRVLIIEPGIGYRFEHTKYSLITNYSV
;
A
#
# COMPACT_ATOMS: atom_id res chain seq x y z
N MET A 1 15.65 5.43 -0.77
CA MET A 1 14.75 5.18 0.40
C MET A 1 13.42 5.86 0.16
N CYS A 2 12.32 5.12 0.27
CA CYS A 2 10.99 5.68 0.06
C CYS A 2 10.41 6.26 1.37
N THR A 3 9.56 7.25 1.23
CA THR A 3 8.85 7.86 2.37
C THR A 3 7.44 8.20 1.94
N ARG A 4 6.46 7.83 2.74
CA ARG A 4 5.05 8.14 2.53
C ARG A 4 4.52 8.87 3.75
N PHE A 5 3.84 9.99 3.53
CA PHE A 5 3.19 10.72 4.62
C PHE A 5 1.75 11.11 4.29
N VAL A 6 0.97 11.31 5.34
CA VAL A 6 -0.33 11.97 5.32
C VAL A 6 -0.30 13.13 6.31
N TYR A 7 -0.74 14.29 5.87
CA TYR A 7 -0.96 15.46 6.69
C TYR A 7 -2.45 15.83 6.68
N ASN A 8 -3.04 15.90 7.86
CA ASN A 8 -4.42 16.30 8.07
C ASN A 8 -4.47 17.72 8.65
N GLY A 9 -4.65 18.71 7.79
CA GLY A 9 -4.93 20.09 8.12
C GLY A 9 -6.34 20.45 7.68
N ASP A 10 -6.50 21.63 7.06
CA ASP A 10 -7.78 22.03 6.44
C ASP A 10 -8.15 21.11 5.26
N ASN A 11 -7.14 20.53 4.64
CA ASN A 11 -7.26 19.47 3.64
C ASN A 11 -6.34 18.30 3.99
N THR A 12 -6.71 17.12 3.53
CA THR A 12 -5.82 15.95 3.59
C THR A 12 -4.80 16.03 2.46
N VAL A 13 -3.51 16.09 2.81
CA VAL A 13 -2.39 16.09 1.87
C VAL A 13 -1.62 14.79 1.98
N VAL A 14 -1.37 14.17 0.86
CA VAL A 14 -0.61 12.94 0.75
C VAL A 14 0.66 13.17 -0.05
N GLY A 15 1.80 12.80 0.50
CA GLY A 15 3.08 12.85 -0.18
C GLY A 15 3.77 11.49 -0.22
N PHE A 16 4.46 11.24 -1.34
CA PHE A 16 5.23 10.04 -1.53
C PHE A 16 6.54 10.36 -2.25
N ASN A 17 7.66 10.12 -1.57
CA ASN A 17 8.97 10.07 -2.19
C ASN A 17 9.23 8.62 -2.61
N PHE A 18 9.30 8.41 -3.94
CA PHE A 18 9.53 7.10 -4.53
C PHE A 18 10.95 7.02 -5.07
N ASP A 19 11.82 6.46 -4.28
CA ASP A 19 13.25 6.31 -4.58
C ASP A 19 13.55 4.86 -4.95
N ILE A 20 13.58 4.60 -6.25
CA ILE A 20 13.84 3.28 -6.84
C ILE A 20 15.01 3.34 -7.81
N ASP A 21 15.68 2.22 -8.00
CA ASP A 21 16.71 2.08 -9.01
C ASP A 21 16.07 1.95 -10.41
N LEU A 22 16.12 3.03 -11.17
CA LEU A 22 15.54 3.10 -12.52
C LEU A 22 16.27 2.20 -13.53
N SER A 23 17.46 1.73 -13.22
CA SER A 23 18.19 0.79 -14.08
C SER A 23 17.69 -0.65 -13.93
N VAL A 24 17.01 -0.95 -12.81
CA VAL A 24 16.51 -2.30 -12.48
C VAL A 24 15.01 -2.41 -12.72
N TRP A 25 14.24 -1.35 -12.37
CA TRP A 25 12.79 -1.39 -12.34
C TRP A 25 12.15 -0.60 -13.48
N THR A 26 11.44 -1.30 -14.36
CA THR A 26 10.60 -0.64 -15.36
C THR A 26 9.33 -0.11 -14.68
N HIS A 27 9.15 1.20 -14.74
CA HIS A 27 8.02 1.88 -14.14
C HIS A 27 7.33 2.81 -15.14
N THR A 28 6.08 3.14 -14.86
CA THR A 28 5.32 4.11 -15.64
C THR A 28 4.24 4.75 -14.78
N VAL A 29 3.78 5.90 -15.22
CA VAL A 29 2.58 6.54 -14.67
C VAL A 29 1.41 6.17 -15.56
N ILE A 30 0.36 5.64 -14.95
CA ILE A 30 -0.85 5.21 -15.63
C ILE A 30 -2.01 6.07 -15.14
N ALA A 31 -2.66 6.77 -16.09
CA ALA A 31 -3.88 7.53 -15.84
C ALA A 31 -5.06 6.82 -16.49
N GLU A 32 -6.01 6.40 -15.69
CA GLU A 32 -7.27 5.80 -16.12
C GLU A 32 -8.44 6.73 -15.76
N LYS A 33 -9.64 6.41 -16.20
CA LYS A 33 -10.83 7.24 -15.94
C LYS A 33 -11.06 7.51 -14.44
N ASP A 34 -10.82 6.50 -13.61
CA ASP A 34 -11.20 6.49 -12.20
C ASP A 34 -10.01 6.41 -11.23
N ARG A 35 -8.79 6.35 -11.75
CA ARG A 35 -7.58 6.27 -10.93
C ARG A 35 -6.34 6.75 -11.68
N PHE A 36 -5.35 7.10 -10.87
CA PHE A 36 -4.01 7.43 -11.30
C PHE A 36 -3.02 6.68 -10.42
N PHE A 37 -2.04 6.00 -11.02
CA PHE A 37 -1.08 5.25 -10.23
C PHE A 37 0.29 5.13 -10.91
N ILE A 38 1.30 4.91 -10.07
CA ILE A 38 2.64 4.51 -10.50
C ILE A 38 2.65 2.98 -10.54
N GLY A 39 2.84 2.43 -11.73
CA GLY A 39 2.96 0.99 -11.95
C GLY A 39 4.41 0.56 -12.08
N ILE A 40 4.75 -0.55 -11.47
CA ILE A 40 6.03 -1.26 -11.67
C ILE A 40 5.73 -2.55 -12.42
N LYS A 41 6.53 -2.79 -13.49
CA LYS A 41 6.42 -4.01 -14.28
C LYS A 41 7.02 -5.17 -13.52
N MET A 42 6.20 -6.15 -13.21
CA MET A 42 6.58 -7.33 -12.45
C MET A 42 6.92 -8.52 -13.39
N PRO A 43 7.46 -9.64 -12.86
CA PRO A 43 7.83 -10.82 -13.66
C PRO A 43 6.70 -11.43 -14.49
N ASP A 44 5.43 -11.20 -14.11
CA ASP A 44 4.24 -11.59 -14.88
C ASP A 44 4.01 -10.70 -16.13
N ASN A 45 4.92 -9.79 -16.43
CA ASN A 45 4.90 -8.83 -17.52
C ASN A 45 3.77 -7.77 -17.43
N ARG A 46 3.15 -7.60 -16.26
CA ARG A 46 2.07 -6.63 -16.00
C ARG A 46 2.58 -5.51 -15.09
N TYR A 47 1.96 -4.33 -15.21
CA TYR A 47 2.19 -3.22 -14.29
C TYR A 47 1.27 -3.35 -13.08
N HIS A 48 1.87 -3.47 -11.90
CA HIS A 48 1.16 -3.51 -10.63
C HIS A 48 1.26 -2.16 -9.92
N SER A 49 0.19 -1.78 -9.22
CA SER A 49 0.09 -0.48 -8.55
C SER A 49 0.94 -0.44 -7.30
N PHE A 50 1.94 0.44 -7.26
CA PHE A 50 2.78 0.68 -6.06
C PHE A 50 2.37 1.92 -5.28
N HIS A 51 1.85 2.93 -5.96
CA HIS A 51 1.29 4.13 -5.36
C HIS A 51 0.18 4.64 -6.27
N GLY A 52 -0.96 4.95 -5.71
CA GLY A 52 -2.06 5.45 -6.52
C GLY A 52 -3.17 6.07 -5.72
N ILE A 53 -3.97 6.85 -6.42
CA ILE A 53 -5.18 7.49 -5.93
C ILE A 53 -6.34 7.16 -6.86
N ASN A 54 -7.52 6.92 -6.30
CA ASN A 54 -8.75 6.77 -7.07
C ASN A 54 -9.67 7.99 -6.92
N ARG A 55 -10.76 8.01 -7.68
CA ARG A 55 -11.73 9.12 -7.69
C ARG A 55 -12.43 9.37 -6.35
N ASN A 56 -12.41 8.38 -5.44
CA ASN A 56 -12.98 8.50 -4.09
C ASN A 56 -12.01 9.15 -3.10
N GLY A 57 -10.81 9.53 -3.54
CA GLY A 57 -9.76 10.08 -2.70
C GLY A 57 -9.03 9.04 -1.86
N ASN A 58 -9.20 7.76 -2.16
CA ASN A 58 -8.44 6.68 -1.52
C ASN A 58 -7.03 6.60 -2.12
N VAL A 59 -6.03 6.59 -1.26
CA VAL A 59 -4.62 6.52 -1.65
C VAL A 59 -3.98 5.29 -1.03
N GLY A 60 -3.40 4.45 -1.88
CA GLY A 60 -2.63 3.28 -1.46
C GLY A 60 -1.16 3.42 -1.85
N THR A 61 -0.26 2.94 -0.99
CA THR A 61 1.18 2.97 -1.23
C THR A 61 1.84 1.73 -0.66
N LEU A 62 2.73 1.13 -1.44
CA LEU A 62 3.61 0.04 -1.02
C LEU A 62 5.03 0.53 -0.87
N LEU A 63 5.72 0.09 0.18
CA LEU A 63 7.14 0.35 0.42
C LEU A 63 7.85 -0.96 0.74
N TYR A 64 9.04 -1.17 0.15
CA TYR A 64 9.90 -2.29 0.51
C TYR A 64 10.38 -2.19 1.96
N VAL A 65 10.40 -3.33 2.65
CA VAL A 65 10.94 -3.46 4.01
C VAL A 65 11.85 -4.69 4.10
N ASN A 66 12.64 -4.77 5.15
CA ASN A 66 13.29 -6.03 5.51
C ASN A 66 12.23 -7.01 5.99
N GLY A 67 12.08 -8.12 5.26
CA GLY A 67 11.06 -9.13 5.58
C GLY A 67 11.32 -9.84 6.91
N ASN A 68 10.26 -10.34 7.51
CA ASN A 68 10.29 -11.21 8.69
C ASN A 68 9.56 -12.52 8.40
N LYS A 69 9.93 -13.59 9.15
CA LYS A 69 9.39 -14.94 8.95
C LYS A 69 7.85 -15.02 9.10
N ASN A 70 7.28 -14.21 9.99
CA ASN A 70 5.83 -14.26 10.25
C ASN A 70 5.01 -13.65 9.12
N GLY A 71 5.63 -12.81 8.28
CA GLY A 71 5.04 -12.18 7.11
C GLY A 71 5.27 -12.91 5.80
N GLU A 72 6.03 -14.02 5.79
CA GLU A 72 6.34 -14.77 4.57
C GLU A 72 5.07 -15.15 3.80
N TYR A 73 5.20 -15.15 2.47
CA TYR A 73 4.11 -15.54 1.57
C TYR A 73 3.54 -16.89 1.94
N CYS A 74 2.23 -16.95 2.02
CA CYS A 74 1.47 -18.18 2.21
C CYS A 74 0.20 -18.09 1.35
N ASP A 75 -0.18 -19.20 0.75
CA ASP A 75 -1.37 -19.31 -0.07
C ASP A 75 -2.53 -19.93 0.72
N GLY A 76 -3.77 -19.60 0.35
CA GLY A 76 -4.99 -20.15 0.93
C GLY A 76 -6.03 -19.09 1.31
N GLU A 77 -7.25 -19.54 1.63
CA GLU A 77 -8.40 -18.65 1.90
C GLU A 77 -8.21 -17.70 3.10
N GLY A 78 -7.40 -18.09 4.08
CA GLY A 78 -7.09 -17.30 5.28
C GLY A 78 -6.04 -16.20 5.06
N TYR A 79 -5.47 -16.10 3.87
CA TYR A 79 -4.35 -15.22 3.55
C TYR A 79 -4.70 -14.24 2.44
N ILE A 80 -4.07 -13.08 2.48
CA ILE A 80 -4.07 -12.09 1.38
C ILE A 80 -2.72 -11.39 1.37
N THR A 81 -2.16 -11.16 0.19
CA THR A 81 -0.91 -10.39 0.11
C THR A 81 -1.19 -8.90 0.34
N VAL A 82 -0.25 -8.22 0.97
CA VAL A 82 -0.33 -6.77 1.16
C VAL A 82 -0.37 -6.03 -0.19
N ALA A 83 0.24 -6.60 -1.22
CA ALA A 83 0.22 -6.05 -2.57
C ALA A 83 -1.18 -6.13 -3.21
N ASP A 84 -1.83 -7.29 -3.18
CA ASP A 84 -3.19 -7.48 -3.73
C ASP A 84 -4.21 -6.62 -2.98
N LEU A 85 -4.09 -6.56 -1.65
CA LEU A 85 -4.96 -5.72 -0.82
C LEU A 85 -4.83 -4.23 -1.20
N THR A 86 -3.60 -3.75 -1.36
CA THR A 86 -3.33 -2.36 -1.74
C THR A 86 -3.81 -2.07 -3.16
N GLU A 87 -3.59 -2.99 -4.09
CA GLU A 87 -4.05 -2.82 -5.48
C GLU A 87 -5.57 -2.78 -5.57
N SER A 88 -6.28 -3.66 -4.89
CA SER A 88 -7.75 -3.64 -4.82
C SER A 88 -8.29 -2.35 -4.20
N TYR A 89 -7.60 -1.81 -3.21
CA TYR A 89 -7.95 -0.52 -2.61
C TYR A 89 -7.76 0.65 -3.59
N ILE A 90 -6.63 0.71 -4.31
CA ILE A 90 -6.36 1.72 -5.35
C ILE A 90 -7.37 1.60 -6.49
N LYS A 91 -7.76 0.39 -6.88
CA LYS A 91 -8.78 0.14 -7.89
C LYS A 91 -10.17 0.58 -7.48
N GLY A 92 -10.41 0.79 -6.18
CA GLY A 92 -11.75 1.10 -5.65
C GLY A 92 -12.68 -0.11 -5.57
N GLU A 93 -12.12 -1.31 -5.64
CA GLU A 93 -12.86 -2.57 -5.48
C GLU A 93 -13.28 -2.81 -4.03
N ILE A 94 -12.53 -2.23 -3.09
CA ILE A 94 -12.78 -2.27 -1.66
C ILE A 94 -12.70 -0.87 -1.06
N LEU A 95 -13.50 -0.63 -0.01
CA LEU A 95 -13.51 0.61 0.75
C LEU A 95 -12.56 0.54 1.96
N PHE A 96 -12.34 1.66 2.63
CA PHE A 96 -11.49 1.70 3.83
C PHE A 96 -12.02 0.78 4.95
N GLU A 97 -13.33 0.74 5.12
CA GLU A 97 -14.02 -0.13 6.08
C GLU A 97 -13.82 -1.62 5.75
N ASP A 98 -13.84 -1.97 4.46
CA ASP A 98 -13.59 -3.35 4.01
C ASP A 98 -12.17 -3.78 4.36
N VAL A 99 -11.18 -2.89 4.16
CA VAL A 99 -9.78 -3.17 4.52
C VAL A 99 -9.64 -3.44 6.01
N LEU A 100 -10.30 -2.65 6.87
CA LEU A 100 -10.31 -2.90 8.32
C LEU A 100 -10.85 -4.28 8.65
N GLY A 101 -11.96 -4.68 8.03
CA GLY A 101 -12.53 -6.02 8.17
C GLY A 101 -11.57 -7.11 7.69
N ILE A 102 -10.89 -6.90 6.57
CA ILE A 102 -9.94 -7.88 6.02
C ILE A 102 -8.76 -8.09 6.97
N VAL A 103 -8.11 -7.02 7.46
CA VAL A 103 -6.93 -7.14 8.34
C VAL A 103 -7.27 -7.74 9.71
N GLN A 104 -8.54 -7.70 10.12
CA GLN A 104 -9.01 -8.34 11.34
C GLN A 104 -9.30 -9.85 11.16
N ASN A 105 -9.66 -10.27 9.96
CA ASN A 105 -10.16 -11.62 9.70
C ASN A 105 -9.21 -12.49 8.86
N LYS A 106 -8.24 -11.88 8.16
CA LYS A 106 -7.26 -12.58 7.33
C LYS A 106 -5.83 -12.27 7.80
N LYS A 107 -4.95 -13.22 7.59
CA LYS A 107 -3.52 -12.98 7.77
C LYS A 107 -2.96 -12.27 6.54
N ILE A 108 -2.39 -11.09 6.76
CA ILE A 108 -1.71 -10.34 5.69
C ILE A 108 -0.29 -10.86 5.57
N VAL A 109 0.11 -11.20 4.33
CA VAL A 109 1.42 -11.75 4.02
C VAL A 109 2.13 -10.90 2.95
N TYR A 110 3.44 -11.07 2.82
CA TYR A 110 4.20 -10.46 1.75
C TYR A 110 3.76 -11.00 0.39
N ALA A 111 4.04 -10.24 -0.67
CA ALA A 111 4.00 -10.78 -2.03
C ALA A 111 5.08 -11.86 -2.18
N LYS A 112 4.87 -12.78 -3.12
CA LYS A 112 5.77 -13.92 -3.34
C LYS A 112 7.23 -13.50 -3.54
N ASP A 113 7.44 -12.39 -4.24
CA ASP A 113 8.77 -11.95 -4.69
C ASP A 113 9.26 -10.66 -3.98
N ALA A 114 8.50 -10.13 -3.01
CA ALA A 114 8.85 -8.88 -2.35
C ALA A 114 8.26 -8.74 -0.95
N ALA A 115 9.12 -8.40 0.01
CA ALA A 115 8.69 -7.99 1.34
C ALA A 115 8.34 -6.49 1.30
N MET A 116 7.05 -6.19 1.57
CA MET A 116 6.51 -4.83 1.52
C MET A 116 5.56 -4.58 2.66
N GLN A 117 5.49 -3.33 3.09
CA GLN A 117 4.43 -2.79 3.94
C GLN A 117 3.53 -1.87 3.12
N ALA A 118 2.34 -1.60 3.62
CA ALA A 118 1.40 -0.69 2.99
C ALA A 118 0.99 0.45 3.91
N MET A 119 0.71 1.61 3.30
CA MET A 119 -0.02 2.69 3.94
C MET A 119 -1.21 3.07 3.07
N LEU A 120 -2.39 2.87 3.60
CA LEU A 120 -3.65 3.21 2.95
C LEU A 120 -4.26 4.41 3.66
N SER A 121 -4.81 5.35 2.90
CA SER A 121 -5.51 6.50 3.47
C SER A 121 -6.76 6.84 2.67
N ASP A 122 -7.73 7.43 3.32
CA ASP A 122 -8.97 7.89 2.69
C ASP A 122 -9.05 9.43 2.63
N ILE A 123 -10.10 9.92 2.00
CA ILE A 123 -10.36 11.36 1.84
C ILE A 123 -10.56 12.09 3.19
N ASN A 124 -10.94 11.36 4.25
CA ASN A 124 -11.13 11.92 5.59
C ASN A 124 -9.83 11.95 6.42
N GLY A 125 -8.71 11.51 5.84
CA GLY A 125 -7.42 11.50 6.50
C GLY A 125 -7.24 10.35 7.49
N ARG A 126 -8.10 9.33 7.45
CA ARG A 126 -7.88 8.08 8.18
C ARG A 126 -6.76 7.31 7.49
N VAL A 127 -5.91 6.69 8.28
CA VAL A 127 -4.72 5.98 7.81
C VAL A 127 -4.69 4.59 8.39
N LEU A 128 -4.37 3.60 7.56
CA LEU A 128 -4.08 2.25 7.97
C LEU A 128 -2.69 1.88 7.48
N ILE A 129 -1.80 1.55 8.41
CA ILE A 129 -0.46 1.04 8.14
C ILE A 129 -0.50 -0.47 8.38
N ILE A 130 -0.06 -1.23 7.39
CA ILE A 130 -0.10 -2.69 7.42
C ILE A 130 1.31 -3.21 7.16
N GLU A 131 1.84 -3.96 8.13
CA GLU A 131 3.13 -4.64 8.00
C GLU A 131 2.94 -6.14 8.20
N PRO A 132 3.08 -6.96 7.13
CA PRO A 132 2.94 -8.40 7.24
C PRO A 132 3.86 -9.00 8.30
N GLY A 133 3.29 -9.88 9.14
CA GLY A 133 4.01 -10.54 10.22
C GLY A 133 4.18 -9.74 11.50
N ILE A 134 3.87 -8.44 11.48
CA ILE A 134 3.84 -7.55 12.65
C ILE A 134 2.39 -7.20 12.99
N GLY A 135 1.60 -6.78 12.00
CA GLY A 135 0.21 -6.44 12.19
C GLY A 135 -0.22 -5.18 11.43
N TYR A 136 -1.18 -4.49 11.98
CA TYR A 136 -1.65 -3.23 11.41
C TYR A 136 -1.84 -2.17 12.50
N ARG A 137 -1.78 -0.90 12.09
CA ARG A 137 -2.00 0.25 12.94
C ARG A 137 -2.95 1.23 12.27
N PHE A 138 -4.05 1.55 12.93
CA PHE A 138 -4.97 2.62 12.52
C PHE A 138 -4.53 3.94 13.12
N GLU A 139 -4.50 4.98 12.31
CA GLU A 139 -4.18 6.35 12.72
C GLU A 139 -5.21 7.33 12.15
N HIS A 140 -5.55 8.33 12.95
CA HIS A 140 -6.29 9.50 12.51
C HIS A 140 -5.71 10.70 13.26
N THR A 141 -4.48 11.03 12.90
CA THR A 141 -3.66 12.05 13.56
C THR A 141 -3.31 13.16 12.58
N LYS A 142 -2.76 14.26 13.09
CA LYS A 142 -2.34 15.38 12.24
C LYS A 142 -1.26 14.96 11.23
N TYR A 143 -0.39 14.04 11.61
CA TYR A 143 0.68 13.50 10.77
C TYR A 143 0.74 11.98 10.90
N SER A 144 0.86 11.29 9.78
CA SER A 144 1.20 9.88 9.71
C SER A 144 2.33 9.69 8.71
N LEU A 145 3.30 8.84 9.04
CA LEU A 145 4.49 8.65 8.21
C LEU A 145 4.99 7.21 8.29
N ILE A 146 5.40 6.66 7.15
CA ILE A 146 6.17 5.43 7.05
C ILE A 146 7.39 5.61 6.15
N THR A 147 8.41 4.80 6.41
CA THR A 147 9.63 4.70 5.59
C THR A 147 9.90 3.22 5.25
N ASN A 148 11.06 2.90 4.67
CA ASN A 148 11.44 1.51 4.40
C ASN A 148 11.89 0.71 5.65
N TYR A 149 11.75 1.28 6.83
CA TYR A 149 12.04 0.58 8.08
C TYR A 149 10.76 0.03 8.70
N SER A 150 10.89 -1.18 9.27
CA SER A 150 9.87 -1.76 10.14
C SER A 150 9.68 -0.87 11.38
N VAL A 151 8.45 -0.72 11.83
CA VAL A 151 8.07 0.12 12.97
C VAL A 151 7.92 -0.73 14.22
#